data_8b18a8193b70dc50ac24c7d1e37992c3
#
_entry.id   8b18a8193b70dc50ac24c7d1e37992c3
#
_cell.length_a   1.000
_cell.length_b   1.000
_cell.length_c   1.000
_cell.angle_alpha   90.00
_cell.angle_beta   90.00
_cell.angle_gamma   90.00
#
_symmetry.space_group_name_H-M   'P 1'
#
loop_
_entity.id
_entity.type
_entity.pdbx_description
1 polymer ?
#
loop_
_entity_poly.entity_id
_entity_poly.type
_entity_poly.pdbx_seq_one_letter_code
_entity_poly.pdbx_strand_id
1 'polypeptide(L)'
;MPEMVFGLLTGTLFPLAIIGAIIYAIVQWRRRQAPLESIDPGIGTVRRLYFYVVSLVALIVAANGLVQIERYVLEGLFGGDVLSPSRGGLAVGISLAVVGLPIWGFHWRLVQRHVTELPVEVRSIVRKLYVYVLLGVSVGFLLASSVSALQWIFGAKDFSGYPWAFLTIWAGVWAYHWRLESSEGQPTVETLAIRRLYVYAASLATLV
;
A
#
# COMPACT_ATOMS: atom_id res chain seq x y z
N MET A 1 -23.05 -8.07 -10.75
CA MET A 1 -21.92 -8.02 -11.69
C MET A 1 -21.40 -6.59 -11.91
N PRO A 2 -22.18 -5.57 -12.36
CA PRO A 2 -21.66 -4.22 -12.60
C PRO A 2 -21.13 -3.53 -11.33
N GLU A 3 -21.75 -3.73 -10.18
CA GLU A 3 -21.32 -3.11 -8.91
C GLU A 3 -19.97 -3.65 -8.40
N MET A 4 -19.68 -4.92 -8.63
CA MET A 4 -18.39 -5.51 -8.28
C MET A 4 -17.26 -4.98 -9.17
N VAL A 5 -17.53 -4.81 -10.47
CA VAL A 5 -16.58 -4.20 -11.41
C VAL A 5 -16.39 -2.71 -11.09
N PHE A 6 -17.46 -2.00 -10.77
CA PHE A 6 -17.41 -0.59 -10.36
C PHE A 6 -16.65 -0.41 -9.03
N GLY A 7 -16.86 -1.29 -8.04
CA GLY A 7 -16.10 -1.30 -6.78
C GLY A 7 -14.61 -1.60 -6.97
N LEU A 8 -14.27 -2.51 -7.88
CA LEU A 8 -12.89 -2.82 -8.26
C LEU A 8 -12.23 -1.64 -9.00
N LEU A 9 -12.96 -1.01 -9.92
CA LEU A 9 -12.49 0.15 -10.68
C LEU A 9 -12.28 1.37 -9.78
N THR A 10 -13.23 1.68 -8.90
CA THR A 10 -13.13 2.85 -8.00
C THR A 10 -12.23 2.59 -6.81
N GLY A 11 -12.26 1.37 -6.24
CA GLY A 11 -11.47 1.01 -5.05
C GLY A 11 -9.98 0.77 -5.32
N THR A 12 -9.62 0.34 -6.53
CA THR A 12 -8.21 0.02 -6.86
C THR A 12 -7.63 0.93 -7.95
N LEU A 13 -8.34 1.18 -9.04
CA LEU A 13 -7.79 1.97 -10.15
C LEU A 13 -7.74 3.46 -9.86
N PHE A 14 -8.70 4.00 -9.11
CA PHE A 14 -8.72 5.42 -8.76
C PHE A 14 -7.54 5.82 -7.84
N PRO A 15 -7.21 5.09 -6.75
CA PRO A 15 -6.00 5.33 -5.98
C PRO A 15 -4.72 5.15 -6.80
N LEU A 16 -4.66 4.14 -7.67
CA LEU A 16 -3.51 3.90 -8.54
C LEU A 16 -3.32 5.04 -9.56
N ALA A 17 -4.41 5.57 -10.12
CA ALA A 17 -4.36 6.71 -11.03
C ALA A 17 -3.86 7.99 -10.32
N ILE A 18 -4.30 8.24 -9.08
CA ILE A 18 -3.80 9.35 -8.25
C ILE A 18 -2.31 9.19 -7.97
N ILE A 19 -1.88 8.00 -7.57
CA ILE A 19 -0.47 7.69 -7.33
C ILE A 19 0.35 7.90 -8.61
N GLY A 20 -0.14 7.41 -9.75
CA GLY A 20 0.48 7.61 -11.05
C GLY A 20 0.60 9.10 -11.43
N ALA A 21 -0.45 9.89 -11.20
CA ALA A 21 -0.45 11.32 -11.44
C ALA A 21 0.54 12.08 -10.54
N ILE A 22 0.63 11.71 -9.26
CA ILE A 22 1.59 12.28 -8.30
C ILE A 22 3.02 11.94 -8.73
N ILE A 23 3.30 10.70 -9.08
CA ILE A 23 4.62 10.26 -9.57
C ILE A 23 4.98 11.04 -10.85
N TYR A 24 4.05 11.14 -11.80
CA TYR A 24 4.24 11.89 -13.03
C TYR A 24 4.53 13.37 -12.76
N ALA A 25 3.76 14.02 -11.87
CA ALA A 25 3.96 15.41 -11.50
C ALA A 25 5.34 15.64 -10.87
N ILE A 26 5.79 14.75 -9.98
CA ILE A 26 7.11 14.83 -9.33
C ILE A 26 8.23 14.66 -10.36
N VAL A 27 8.10 13.70 -11.28
CA VAL A 27 9.09 13.46 -12.36
C VAL A 27 9.16 14.65 -13.30
N GLN A 28 8.01 15.23 -13.68
CA GLN A 28 7.96 16.43 -14.53
C GLN A 28 8.57 17.66 -13.83
N TRP A 29 8.25 17.86 -12.56
CA TRP A 29 8.79 18.96 -11.79
C TRP A 29 10.32 18.88 -11.66
N ARG A 30 10.85 17.67 -11.40
CA ARG A 30 12.30 17.41 -11.37
C ARG A 30 12.98 17.67 -12.71
N ARG A 31 12.38 17.25 -13.83
CA ARG A 31 12.90 17.50 -15.18
C ARG A 31 13.06 19.00 -15.47
N ARG A 32 12.21 19.83 -14.89
CA ARG A 32 12.27 21.31 -15.05
C ARG A 32 13.35 21.97 -14.20
N GLN A 33 13.86 21.30 -13.15
CA GLN A 33 14.85 21.84 -12.23
C GLN A 33 16.24 21.21 -12.37
N ALA A 34 16.41 20.20 -13.21
CA ALA A 34 17.71 19.56 -13.40
C ALA A 34 18.67 20.48 -14.17
N PRO A 35 19.86 20.78 -13.63
CA PRO A 35 20.93 21.40 -14.41
C PRO A 35 21.33 20.47 -15.56
N LEU A 36 21.71 21.06 -16.71
CA LEU A 36 22.03 20.37 -17.97
C LEU A 36 23.27 19.42 -17.91
N GLU A 37 23.88 19.24 -16.75
CA GLU A 37 25.16 18.50 -16.59
C GLU A 37 25.12 17.23 -15.73
N SER A 38 23.97 16.73 -15.30
CA SER A 38 23.95 15.41 -14.67
C SER A 38 23.79 14.33 -15.73
N ILE A 39 24.90 13.72 -16.12
CA ILE A 39 24.97 12.47 -16.90
C ILE A 39 24.46 11.33 -16.01
N ASP A 40 23.17 11.31 -15.67
CA ASP A 40 22.49 10.08 -15.28
C ASP A 40 21.70 9.64 -16.51
N PRO A 41 22.12 8.57 -17.19
CA PRO A 41 21.32 8.03 -18.28
C PRO A 41 19.97 7.66 -17.69
N GLY A 42 18.90 8.32 -18.13
CA GLY A 42 17.52 8.17 -17.63
C GLY A 42 16.98 6.74 -17.49
N ILE A 43 17.73 5.76 -18.00
CA ILE A 43 17.54 4.32 -17.86
C ILE A 43 17.62 3.88 -16.38
N GLY A 44 18.51 4.45 -15.55
CA GLY A 44 18.62 4.11 -14.12
C GLY A 44 17.36 4.50 -13.33
N THR A 45 16.87 5.72 -13.56
CA THR A 45 15.65 6.23 -12.90
C THR A 45 14.39 5.50 -13.37
N VAL A 46 14.26 5.21 -14.67
CA VAL A 46 13.13 4.46 -15.22
C VAL A 46 13.09 3.03 -14.67
N ARG A 47 14.25 2.35 -14.61
CA ARG A 47 14.36 1.02 -14.03
C ARG A 47 13.97 0.99 -12.55
N ARG A 48 14.44 1.96 -11.75
CA ARG A 48 14.05 2.10 -10.34
C ARG A 48 12.55 2.29 -10.20
N LEU A 49 11.99 3.24 -10.95
CA LEU A 49 10.55 3.50 -10.93
C LEU A 49 9.75 2.25 -11.27
N TYR A 50 10.15 1.50 -12.28
CA TYR A 50 9.52 0.22 -12.65
C TYR A 50 9.47 -0.74 -11.44
N PHE A 51 10.60 -1.02 -10.79
CA PHE A 51 10.63 -1.97 -9.67
C PHE A 51 9.75 -1.54 -8.50
N TYR A 52 9.76 -0.25 -8.13
CA TYR A 52 8.93 0.24 -7.05
C TYR A 52 7.44 0.25 -7.40
N VAL A 53 7.07 0.64 -8.62
CA VAL A 53 5.67 0.64 -9.07
C VAL A 53 5.13 -0.79 -9.14
N VAL A 54 5.87 -1.73 -9.72
CA VAL A 54 5.44 -3.13 -9.77
C VAL A 54 5.33 -3.73 -8.35
N SER A 55 6.29 -3.44 -7.47
CA SER A 55 6.22 -3.87 -6.06
C SER A 55 4.99 -3.28 -5.36
N LEU A 56 4.68 -2.00 -5.58
CA LEU A 56 3.52 -1.34 -5.00
C LEU A 56 2.20 -2.01 -5.44
N VAL A 57 2.02 -2.14 -6.75
CA VAL A 57 0.81 -2.75 -7.32
C VAL A 57 0.65 -4.20 -6.86
N ALA A 58 1.72 -4.99 -6.93
CA ALA A 58 1.70 -6.38 -6.54
C ALA A 58 1.40 -6.55 -5.04
N LEU A 59 1.93 -5.68 -4.17
CA LEU A 59 1.61 -5.70 -2.74
C LEU A 59 0.15 -5.36 -2.48
N ILE A 60 -0.41 -4.35 -3.15
CA ILE A 60 -1.82 -3.99 -3.01
C ILE A 60 -2.70 -5.17 -3.45
N VAL A 61 -2.39 -5.82 -4.57
CA VAL A 61 -3.10 -7.01 -5.06
C VAL A 61 -3.01 -8.15 -4.05
N ALA A 62 -1.81 -8.43 -3.53
CA ALA A 62 -1.58 -9.47 -2.53
C ALA A 62 -2.35 -9.19 -1.23
N ALA A 63 -2.26 -7.96 -0.72
CA ALA A 63 -2.95 -7.56 0.51
C ALA A 63 -4.48 -7.71 0.38
N ASN A 64 -5.07 -7.28 -0.74
CA ASN A 64 -6.49 -7.50 -1.01
C ASN A 64 -6.84 -9.00 -1.10
N GLY A 65 -5.97 -9.82 -1.69
CA GLY A 65 -6.13 -11.27 -1.70
C GLY A 65 -6.17 -11.85 -0.28
N LEU A 66 -5.22 -11.46 0.56
CA LEU A 66 -5.14 -11.90 1.95
C LEU A 66 -6.36 -11.43 2.77
N VAL A 67 -6.82 -10.19 2.56
CA VAL A 67 -8.05 -9.68 3.19
C VAL A 67 -9.26 -10.56 2.86
N GLN A 68 -9.43 -10.97 1.61
CA GLN A 68 -10.55 -11.83 1.21
C GLN A 68 -10.47 -13.23 1.85
N ILE A 69 -9.27 -13.79 1.95
CA ILE A 69 -9.04 -15.10 2.58
C ILE A 69 -9.34 -14.99 4.08
N GLU A 70 -8.78 -14.00 4.77
CA GLU A 70 -8.99 -13.80 6.20
C GLU A 70 -10.44 -13.49 6.53
N ARG A 71 -11.09 -12.64 5.74
CA ARG A 71 -12.53 -12.40 5.84
C ARG A 71 -13.33 -13.70 5.80
N TYR A 72 -13.05 -14.58 4.83
CA TYR A 72 -13.73 -15.87 4.71
C TYR A 72 -13.61 -16.69 6.00
N VAL A 73 -12.40 -16.74 6.58
CA VAL A 73 -12.14 -17.44 7.83
C VAL A 73 -12.91 -16.81 8.99
N LEU A 74 -12.86 -15.48 9.13
CA LEU A 74 -13.52 -14.76 10.21
C LEU A 74 -15.05 -14.88 10.14
N GLU A 75 -15.63 -14.79 8.95
CA GLU A 75 -17.06 -14.98 8.75
C GLU A 75 -17.50 -16.42 9.03
N GLY A 76 -16.64 -17.40 8.75
CA GLY A 76 -16.90 -18.81 9.10
C GLY A 76 -16.80 -19.07 10.60
N LEU A 77 -15.96 -18.35 11.33
CA LEU A 77 -15.77 -18.54 12.77
C LEU A 77 -16.76 -17.75 13.63
N PHE A 78 -17.12 -16.53 13.22
CA PHE A 78 -17.84 -15.56 14.03
C PHE A 78 -19.16 -15.09 13.40
N GLY A 79 -19.44 -15.46 12.14
CA GLY A 79 -20.62 -15.00 11.40
C GLY A 79 -21.93 -15.65 11.81
N GLY A 80 -21.91 -16.72 12.58
CA GLY A 80 -23.09 -17.46 12.99
C GLY A 80 -23.90 -18.00 11.78
N ASP A 81 -25.20 -18.21 11.99
CA ASP A 81 -26.11 -18.72 10.93
C ASP A 81 -26.52 -17.64 9.92
N VAL A 82 -26.21 -16.37 10.18
CA VAL A 82 -26.63 -15.21 9.37
C VAL A 82 -25.68 -14.94 8.20
N LEU A 83 -24.39 -15.25 8.35
CA LEU A 83 -23.37 -15.01 7.33
C LEU A 83 -22.85 -16.33 6.76
N SER A 84 -23.19 -16.60 5.52
CA SER A 84 -22.54 -17.69 4.75
C SER A 84 -21.30 -17.15 4.08
N PRO A 85 -20.08 -17.61 4.44
CA PRO A 85 -18.86 -17.17 3.81
C PRO A 85 -18.89 -17.38 2.29
N SER A 86 -18.59 -16.34 1.53
CA SER A 86 -18.64 -16.39 0.07
C SER A 86 -17.47 -17.22 -0.51
N ARG A 87 -17.77 -18.43 -1.04
CA ARG A 87 -16.78 -19.24 -1.77
C ARG A 87 -16.18 -18.49 -2.97
N GLY A 88 -16.97 -17.67 -3.65
CA GLY A 88 -16.50 -16.82 -4.74
C GLY A 88 -15.48 -15.79 -4.26
N GLY A 89 -15.73 -15.16 -3.12
CA GLY A 89 -14.77 -14.25 -2.47
C GLY A 89 -13.47 -14.95 -2.11
N LEU A 90 -13.55 -16.15 -1.55
CA LEU A 90 -12.36 -16.96 -1.25
C LEU A 90 -11.55 -17.30 -2.51
N ALA A 91 -12.21 -17.74 -3.58
CA ALA A 91 -11.53 -18.07 -4.84
C ALA A 91 -10.81 -16.85 -5.43
N VAL A 92 -11.44 -15.67 -5.41
CA VAL A 92 -10.80 -14.40 -5.81
C VAL A 92 -9.62 -14.09 -4.90
N GLY A 93 -9.80 -14.23 -3.58
CA GLY A 93 -8.73 -13.99 -2.59
C GLY A 93 -7.49 -14.85 -2.84
N ILE A 94 -7.69 -16.16 -3.03
CA ILE A 94 -6.59 -17.09 -3.34
C ILE A 94 -5.92 -16.71 -4.66
N SER A 95 -6.67 -16.40 -5.70
CA SER A 95 -6.13 -16.03 -7.01
C SER A 95 -5.26 -14.76 -6.91
N LEU A 96 -5.74 -13.74 -6.21
CA LEU A 96 -4.99 -12.49 -6.00
C LEU A 96 -3.72 -12.72 -5.16
N ALA A 97 -3.80 -13.53 -4.10
CA ALA A 97 -2.66 -13.84 -3.26
C ALA A 97 -1.60 -14.69 -4.01
N VAL A 98 -2.02 -15.71 -4.75
CA VAL A 98 -1.12 -16.59 -5.52
C VAL A 98 -0.39 -15.82 -6.62
N VAL A 99 -1.02 -14.82 -7.22
CA VAL A 99 -0.37 -13.96 -8.23
C VAL A 99 0.42 -12.83 -7.56
N GLY A 100 -0.19 -12.13 -6.62
CA GLY A 100 0.39 -10.92 -6.01
C GLY A 100 1.62 -11.19 -5.15
N LEU A 101 1.59 -12.21 -4.28
CA LEU A 101 2.69 -12.49 -3.36
C LEU A 101 4.01 -12.87 -4.08
N PRO A 102 4.03 -13.77 -5.08
CA PRO A 102 5.26 -14.08 -5.79
C PRO A 102 5.81 -12.87 -6.56
N ILE A 103 4.95 -12.11 -7.24
CA ILE A 103 5.37 -10.93 -8.00
C ILE A 103 5.95 -9.88 -7.04
N TRP A 104 5.25 -9.58 -5.94
CA TRP A 104 5.75 -8.67 -4.93
C TRP A 104 7.06 -9.17 -4.33
N GLY A 105 7.11 -10.40 -3.87
CA GLY A 105 8.28 -11.00 -3.22
C GLY A 105 9.52 -11.00 -4.11
N PHE A 106 9.36 -11.28 -5.41
CA PHE A 106 10.45 -11.24 -6.37
C PHE A 106 10.97 -9.82 -6.57
N HIS A 107 10.09 -8.87 -6.91
CA HIS A 107 10.49 -7.48 -7.17
C HIS A 107 11.03 -6.80 -5.91
N TRP A 108 10.42 -7.08 -4.77
CA TRP A 108 10.87 -6.54 -3.49
C TRP A 108 12.25 -7.07 -3.08
N ARG A 109 12.53 -8.35 -3.31
CA ARG A 109 13.88 -8.90 -3.11
C ARG A 109 14.92 -8.24 -3.99
N LEU A 110 14.59 -7.98 -5.26
CA LEU A 110 15.47 -7.24 -6.16
C LEU A 110 15.73 -5.82 -5.68
N VAL A 111 14.68 -5.11 -5.24
CA VAL A 111 14.81 -3.77 -4.64
C VAL A 111 15.74 -3.80 -3.43
N GLN A 112 15.52 -4.72 -2.49
CA GLN A 112 16.33 -4.81 -1.28
C GLN A 112 17.79 -5.17 -1.58
N ARG A 113 18.03 -6.04 -2.56
CA ARG A 113 19.38 -6.37 -3.01
C ARG A 113 20.11 -5.14 -3.56
N HIS A 114 19.46 -4.35 -4.41
CA HIS A 114 20.05 -3.11 -4.93
C HIS A 114 20.37 -2.12 -3.81
N VAL A 115 19.54 -2.06 -2.78
CA VAL A 115 19.79 -1.19 -1.62
C VAL A 115 21.02 -1.63 -0.82
N THR A 116 21.25 -2.94 -0.67
CA THR A 116 22.45 -3.45 0.01
C THR A 116 23.73 -3.23 -0.81
N GLU A 117 23.64 -3.34 -2.13
CA GLU A 117 24.76 -3.11 -3.05
C GLU A 117 25.09 -1.61 -3.21
N LEU A 118 24.08 -0.74 -3.13
CA LEU A 118 24.21 0.72 -3.33
C LEU A 118 23.51 1.49 -2.19
N PRO A 119 24.21 1.81 -1.09
CA PRO A 119 23.63 2.50 0.08
C PRO A 119 22.98 3.87 -0.24
N VAL A 120 23.37 4.49 -1.35
CA VAL A 120 22.75 5.75 -1.85
C VAL A 120 21.26 5.53 -2.20
N GLU A 121 20.87 4.31 -2.56
CA GLU A 121 19.45 3.95 -2.86
C GLU A 121 18.53 4.13 -1.66
N VAL A 122 19.00 3.97 -0.44
CA VAL A 122 18.23 4.21 0.80
C VAL A 122 17.66 5.63 0.83
N ARG A 123 18.40 6.59 0.28
CA ARG A 123 18.04 8.01 0.24
C ARG A 123 17.30 8.41 -1.03
N SER A 124 17.01 7.45 -1.91
CA SER A 124 16.30 7.71 -3.17
C SER A 124 14.90 8.25 -2.89
N ILE A 125 14.50 9.32 -3.57
CA ILE A 125 13.13 9.88 -3.50
C ILE A 125 12.09 8.84 -3.91
N VAL A 126 12.37 8.02 -4.92
CA VAL A 126 11.44 6.99 -5.40
C VAL A 126 11.18 5.95 -4.31
N ARG A 127 12.23 5.52 -3.57
CA ARG A 127 12.10 4.62 -2.43
C ARG A 127 11.27 5.24 -1.32
N LYS A 128 11.59 6.45 -0.93
CA LYS A 128 10.85 7.14 0.13
C LYS A 128 9.39 7.38 -0.24
N LEU A 129 9.13 7.76 -1.49
CA LEU A 129 7.77 7.89 -2.00
C LEU A 129 7.00 6.57 -1.89
N TYR A 130 7.60 5.44 -2.33
CA TYR A 130 6.99 4.11 -2.20
C TYR A 130 6.63 3.80 -0.74
N VAL A 131 7.57 3.96 0.19
CA VAL A 131 7.36 3.67 1.61
C VAL A 131 6.26 4.55 2.20
N TYR A 132 6.31 5.87 1.98
CA TYR A 132 5.33 6.78 2.56
C TYR A 132 3.94 6.69 1.92
N VAL A 133 3.84 6.33 0.64
CA VAL A 133 2.57 6.01 0.00
C VAL A 133 1.94 4.78 0.67
N LEU A 134 2.71 3.71 0.89
CA LEU A 134 2.19 2.52 1.57
C LEU A 134 1.80 2.81 3.02
N LEU A 135 2.61 3.57 3.76
CA LEU A 135 2.28 3.99 5.11
C LEU A 135 0.98 4.81 5.15
N GLY A 136 0.81 5.76 4.23
CA GLY A 136 -0.40 6.58 4.12
C GLY A 136 -1.64 5.77 3.76
N VAL A 137 -1.54 4.91 2.77
CA VAL A 137 -2.64 3.99 2.37
C VAL A 137 -3.01 3.07 3.52
N SER A 138 -2.02 2.52 4.24
CA SER A 138 -2.26 1.66 5.40
C SER A 138 -3.00 2.41 6.51
N VAL A 139 -2.59 3.64 6.84
CA VAL A 139 -3.28 4.48 7.85
C VAL A 139 -4.73 4.73 7.44
N GLY A 140 -4.99 5.05 6.17
CA GLY A 140 -6.34 5.24 5.67
C GLY A 140 -7.23 4.01 5.87
N PHE A 141 -6.73 2.82 5.51
CA PHE A 141 -7.47 1.57 5.73
C PHE A 141 -7.63 1.25 7.21
N LEU A 142 -6.60 1.45 8.03
CA LEU A 142 -6.68 1.22 9.48
C LEU A 142 -7.74 2.11 10.13
N LEU A 143 -7.79 3.40 9.80
CA LEU A 143 -8.80 4.32 10.34
C LEU A 143 -10.22 3.92 9.92
N ALA A 144 -10.45 3.71 8.61
CA ALA A 144 -11.75 3.33 8.09
C ALA A 144 -12.25 2.01 8.70
N SER A 145 -11.36 1.03 8.84
CA SER A 145 -11.69 -0.27 9.42
C SER A 145 -11.91 -0.20 10.92
N SER A 146 -11.15 0.65 11.63
CA SER A 146 -11.35 0.88 13.07
C SER A 146 -12.74 1.46 13.36
N VAL A 147 -13.19 2.44 12.57
CA VAL A 147 -14.55 2.98 12.71
C VAL A 147 -15.61 1.89 12.53
N SER A 148 -15.46 1.06 11.51
CA SER A 148 -16.40 -0.04 11.24
C SER A 148 -16.38 -1.10 12.35
N ALA A 149 -15.20 -1.43 12.88
CA ALA A 149 -15.06 -2.38 13.98
C ALA A 149 -15.70 -1.83 15.27
N LEU A 150 -15.51 -0.54 15.58
CA LEU A 150 -16.16 0.13 16.73
C LEU A 150 -17.68 0.16 16.59
N GLN A 151 -18.21 0.43 15.40
CA GLN A 151 -19.64 0.38 15.14
C GLN A 151 -20.25 -0.99 15.44
N TRP A 152 -19.51 -2.08 15.14
CA TRP A 152 -19.93 -3.42 15.53
C TRP A 152 -19.83 -3.63 17.06
N ILE A 153 -18.73 -3.23 17.70
CA ILE A 153 -18.52 -3.39 19.15
C ILE A 153 -19.65 -2.69 19.93
N PHE A 154 -20.09 -1.51 19.47
CA PHE A 154 -21.16 -0.76 20.09
C PHE A 154 -22.57 -1.16 19.63
N GLY A 155 -22.70 -2.24 18.87
CA GLY A 155 -23.99 -2.76 18.41
C GLY A 155 -24.71 -1.92 17.35
N ALA A 156 -23.99 -0.97 16.72
CA ALA A 156 -24.55 -0.13 15.65
C ALA A 156 -24.57 -0.83 14.28
N LYS A 157 -23.83 -1.91 14.12
CA LYS A 157 -23.79 -2.74 12.90
C LYS A 157 -23.65 -4.21 13.23
N ASP A 158 -24.11 -5.06 12.33
CA ASP A 158 -23.88 -6.49 12.39
C ASP A 158 -22.40 -6.84 12.16
N PHE A 159 -22.00 -8.04 12.59
CA PHE A 159 -20.64 -8.54 12.37
C PHE A 159 -20.34 -8.62 10.89
N SER A 160 -19.12 -8.21 10.54
CA SER A 160 -18.52 -8.41 9.22
C SER A 160 -17.04 -8.73 9.38
N GLY A 161 -16.54 -9.71 8.66
CA GLY A 161 -15.13 -10.07 8.67
C GLY A 161 -14.22 -9.02 8.01
N TYR A 162 -14.78 -8.14 7.17
CA TYR A 162 -13.99 -7.14 6.43
C TYR A 162 -13.19 -6.17 7.31
N PRO A 163 -13.79 -5.46 8.29
CA PRO A 163 -13.03 -4.52 9.10
C PRO A 163 -11.84 -5.17 9.80
N TRP A 164 -12.04 -6.37 10.31
CA TRP A 164 -11.00 -7.11 11.03
C TRP A 164 -9.87 -7.58 10.10
N ALA A 165 -10.22 -8.13 8.94
CA ALA A 165 -9.24 -8.52 7.94
C ALA A 165 -8.43 -7.32 7.40
N PHE A 166 -9.07 -6.18 7.19
CA PHE A 166 -8.34 -4.95 6.82
C PHE A 166 -7.43 -4.47 7.95
N LEU A 167 -7.88 -4.49 9.20
CA LEU A 167 -7.06 -4.09 10.35
C LEU A 167 -5.80 -4.95 10.47
N THR A 168 -5.93 -6.27 10.41
CA THR A 168 -4.80 -7.18 10.59
C THR A 168 -3.80 -7.11 9.43
N ILE A 169 -4.27 -7.20 8.20
CA ILE A 169 -3.40 -7.20 7.01
C ILE A 169 -2.70 -5.84 6.84
N TRP A 170 -3.45 -4.73 6.92
CA TRP A 170 -2.85 -3.41 6.72
C TRP A 170 -2.03 -2.93 7.92
N ALA A 171 -2.32 -3.40 9.14
CA ALA A 171 -1.42 -3.21 10.28
C ALA A 171 -0.07 -3.91 10.06
N GLY A 172 -0.08 -5.13 9.50
CA GLY A 172 1.14 -5.85 9.12
C GLY A 172 1.93 -5.11 8.03
N VAL A 173 1.26 -4.62 6.98
CA VAL A 173 1.88 -3.82 5.91
C VAL A 173 2.48 -2.54 6.49
N TRP A 174 1.72 -1.82 7.33
CA TRP A 174 2.19 -0.59 7.98
C TRP A 174 3.39 -0.85 8.88
N ALA A 175 3.33 -1.85 9.77
CA ALA A 175 4.38 -2.18 10.72
C ALA A 175 5.69 -2.56 10.00
N TYR A 176 5.60 -3.34 8.93
CA TYR A 176 6.76 -3.72 8.12
C TYR A 176 7.43 -2.49 7.50
N HIS A 177 6.67 -1.61 6.83
CA HIS A 177 7.23 -0.44 6.15
C HIS A 177 7.68 0.65 7.14
N TRP A 178 7.00 0.77 8.29
CA TRP A 178 7.45 1.64 9.37
C TRP A 178 8.79 1.18 9.95
N ARG A 179 8.93 -0.13 10.21
CA ARG A 179 10.19 -0.70 10.68
C ARG A 179 11.32 -0.48 9.68
N LEU A 180 11.03 -0.67 8.38
CA LEU A 180 11.97 -0.41 7.30
C LEU A 180 12.43 1.04 7.32
N GLU A 181 11.51 2.00 7.31
CA GLU A 181 11.81 3.43 7.35
C GLU A 181 12.63 3.80 8.59
N SER A 182 12.26 3.27 9.75
CA SER A 182 12.97 3.54 11.02
C SER A 182 14.39 3.00 11.03
N SER A 183 14.67 1.93 10.30
CA SER A 183 16.00 1.33 10.20
C SER A 183 16.93 2.04 9.20
N GLU A 184 16.38 2.85 8.30
CA GLU A 184 17.14 3.52 7.23
C GLU A 184 17.83 4.84 7.65
N GLY A 185 17.69 5.23 8.91
CA GLY A 185 18.37 6.41 9.48
C GLY A 185 17.64 7.72 9.21
N GLN A 186 18.35 8.84 9.40
CA GLN A 186 17.76 10.18 9.29
C GLN A 186 17.44 10.55 7.84
N PRO A 187 16.25 11.17 7.59
CA PRO A 187 15.89 11.63 6.26
C PRO A 187 16.85 12.74 5.79
N THR A 188 17.12 12.76 4.50
CA THR A 188 17.84 13.87 3.86
C THR A 188 16.95 15.10 3.71
N VAL A 189 17.53 16.26 3.43
CA VAL A 189 16.77 17.51 3.19
C VAL A 189 15.71 17.30 2.09
N GLU A 190 16.06 16.55 1.04
CA GLU A 190 15.15 16.26 -0.08
C GLU A 190 13.98 15.33 0.30
N THR A 191 14.22 14.37 1.19
CA THR A 191 13.21 13.40 1.61
C THR A 191 12.42 13.85 2.84
N LEU A 192 12.90 14.88 3.54
CA LEU A 192 12.25 15.45 4.71
C LEU A 192 10.85 16.01 4.39
N ALA A 193 10.68 16.61 3.20
CA ALA A 193 9.39 17.13 2.77
C ALA A 193 8.34 16.02 2.64
N ILE A 194 8.71 14.86 2.10
CA ILE A 194 7.81 13.69 1.96
C ILE A 194 7.42 13.18 3.34
N ARG A 195 8.37 13.05 4.27
CA ARG A 195 8.11 12.63 5.64
C ARG A 195 7.18 13.60 6.37
N ARG A 196 7.40 14.92 6.25
CA ARG A 196 6.53 15.95 6.85
C ARG A 196 5.12 15.87 6.30
N LEU A 197 4.97 15.73 4.98
CA LEU A 197 3.67 15.58 4.33
C LEU A 197 2.92 14.35 4.89
N TYR A 198 3.60 13.20 5.00
CA TYR A 198 3.01 12.01 5.60
C TYR A 198 2.56 12.26 7.05
N VAL A 199 3.44 12.81 7.89
CA VAL A 199 3.13 13.06 9.31
C VAL A 199 1.94 13.99 9.45
N TYR A 200 1.90 15.09 8.67
CA TYR A 200 0.79 16.04 8.73
C TYR A 200 -0.51 15.43 8.21
N ALA A 201 -0.47 14.69 7.10
CA ALA A 201 -1.64 14.00 6.57
C ALA A 201 -2.17 12.93 7.54
N ALA A 202 -1.29 12.12 8.12
CA ALA A 202 -1.66 11.11 9.11
C ALA A 202 -2.24 11.76 10.37
N SER A 203 -1.61 12.83 10.89
CA SER A 203 -2.13 13.57 12.06
C SER A 203 -3.49 14.20 11.77
N LEU A 204 -3.68 14.81 10.60
CA LEU A 204 -4.97 15.38 10.22
C LEU A 204 -6.05 14.29 10.12
N ALA A 205 -5.73 13.15 9.50
CA ALA A 205 -6.66 12.03 9.35
C ALA A 205 -7.08 11.38 10.70
N THR A 206 -6.24 11.51 11.74
CA THR A 206 -6.56 10.99 13.09
C THR A 206 -7.32 11.98 13.97
N LEU A 207 -7.43 13.26 13.57
CA LEU A 207 -8.14 14.30 14.29
C LEU A 207 -9.60 14.48 13.82
N VAL A 208 -9.98 13.91 12.69
CA VAL A 208 -11.34 13.91 12.11
C VAL A 208 -12.09 12.65 12.49
#